data_f26cbec79038943146fdb605d15f01cc
#
_entry.id   f26cbec79038943146fdb605d15f01cc
#
_cell.length_a   1.000
_cell.length_b   1.000
_cell.length_c   1.000
_cell.angle_alpha   90.00
_cell.angle_beta   90.00
_cell.angle_gamma   90.00
#
_symmetry.space_group_name_H-M   'P 1'
#
loop_
_entity.id
_entity.type
_entity.pdbx_description
1 polymer ?
#
loop_
_entity_poly.entity_id
_entity_poly.type
_entity_poly.pdbx_seq_one_letter_code
_entity_poly.pdbx_strand_id
1 'polypeptide(L)'
;MQRFWLFICILVAFATASCEKDLSYVLDDEMAISTNNNFSQPARDGITKPTQSQTSTCTPSSDAANLYTLDINVIAKQLMGNQSPEVVIPETYQQEALRLLTAVYNATDLTARDSVVSQFAIHDCTATAQYEFFMGADASKPWVQNLKNNISPTGNSTIDDLINQHNVSFSYTSFLMAFTGTANSNICMNNLLQTLNGIDGISYTECNPVMGDGNRITVQPNYGYTDITYSYGFGDCQAGCIGRWNWTFRVYPDCTVEHLGSSGTPIS
;
A
#
# COMPACT_ATOMS: atom_id res chain seq x y z
N MET A 1 17.87 -25.52 41.75
CA MET A 1 17.38 -24.30 41.07
C MET A 1 18.00 -24.22 39.68
N GLN A 2 17.57 -25.12 38.76
CA GLN A 2 18.14 -25.17 37.40
C GLN A 2 17.18 -26.00 36.55
N ARG A 3 16.02 -25.41 36.13
CA ARG A 3 15.08 -26.01 35.17
C ARG A 3 13.97 -25.02 34.78
N PHE A 4 14.32 -23.80 34.33
CA PHE A 4 13.27 -22.85 33.83
C PHE A 4 13.71 -22.03 32.61
N TRP A 5 14.73 -22.47 31.86
CA TRP A 5 15.29 -21.70 30.73
C TRP A 5 15.12 -22.38 29.37
N LEU A 6 14.16 -23.29 29.21
CA LEU A 6 14.08 -24.08 27.96
C LEU A 6 12.77 -23.93 27.19
N PHE A 7 11.95 -22.94 27.46
CA PHE A 7 10.66 -22.78 26.76
C PHE A 7 10.44 -21.45 26.03
N ILE A 8 11.44 -20.57 25.93
CA ILE A 8 11.30 -19.28 25.23
C ILE A 8 11.92 -19.27 23.83
N CYS A 9 12.63 -20.30 23.41
CA CYS A 9 13.33 -20.30 22.11
C CYS A 9 12.56 -20.93 20.91
N ILE A 10 11.28 -21.22 21.00
CA ILE A 10 10.56 -21.90 19.90
C ILE A 10 9.49 -21.02 19.20
N LEU A 11 9.32 -19.78 19.60
CA LEU A 11 8.28 -18.89 19.00
C LEU A 11 8.82 -17.71 18.17
N VAL A 12 10.10 -17.70 17.80
CA VAL A 12 10.70 -16.59 17.02
C VAL A 12 11.01 -16.97 15.56
N ALA A 13 10.56 -18.12 15.06
CA ALA A 13 10.98 -18.60 13.74
C ALA A 13 9.92 -18.52 12.63
N PHE A 14 8.80 -17.78 12.80
CA PHE A 14 7.80 -17.64 11.74
C PHE A 14 7.16 -16.25 11.68
N ALA A 15 7.94 -15.20 11.51
CA ALA A 15 7.38 -13.88 11.17
C ALA A 15 8.37 -13.04 10.36
N THR A 16 8.91 -13.59 9.28
CA THR A 16 9.41 -12.77 8.17
C THR A 16 8.35 -12.74 7.07
N ALA A 17 7.14 -12.33 7.41
CA ALA A 17 6.11 -12.03 6.44
C ALA A 17 6.05 -10.51 6.30
N SER A 18 6.89 -10.02 5.44
CA SER A 18 6.73 -8.92 4.51
C SER A 18 5.56 -7.96 4.79
N CYS A 19 5.82 -6.86 5.48
CA CYS A 19 5.17 -5.61 5.11
C CYS A 19 5.63 -5.26 3.69
N GLU A 20 4.79 -5.55 2.70
CA GLU A 20 5.07 -5.37 1.27
C GLU A 20 6.40 -5.97 0.76
N LYS A 21 6.29 -6.94 -0.15
CA LYS A 21 7.42 -7.39 -0.95
C LYS A 21 7.98 -6.19 -1.71
N ASP A 22 9.27 -5.92 -1.53
CA ASP A 22 10.05 -4.98 -2.33
C ASP A 22 9.75 -5.13 -3.82
N LEU A 23 8.96 -4.21 -4.36
CA LEU A 23 8.99 -3.87 -5.76
C LEU A 23 10.07 -2.81 -5.91
N SER A 24 11.33 -3.23 -5.92
CA SER A 24 12.46 -2.37 -6.27
C SER A 24 12.31 -1.94 -7.72
N TYR A 25 11.79 -0.75 -7.93
CA TYR A 25 11.83 -0.05 -9.20
C TYR A 25 13.07 0.83 -9.23
N VAL A 26 14.06 0.42 -10.00
CA VAL A 26 15.18 1.26 -10.38
C VAL A 26 14.66 2.22 -11.45
N LEU A 27 14.40 3.46 -11.07
CA LEU A 27 14.34 4.56 -12.04
C LEU A 27 15.76 5.11 -12.15
N ASP A 28 16.45 4.77 -13.23
CA ASP A 28 17.67 5.45 -13.61
C ASP A 28 17.36 6.93 -13.92
N ASP A 29 17.98 7.83 -13.14
CA ASP A 29 18.06 9.25 -13.39
C ASP A 29 18.88 9.48 -14.66
N GLU A 30 18.22 9.64 -15.82
CA GLU A 30 18.75 10.44 -16.91
C GLU A 30 17.61 10.95 -17.79
N MET A 31 17.19 12.19 -17.52
CA MET A 31 16.35 12.96 -18.43
C MET A 31 17.23 13.53 -19.55
N ALA A 32 17.59 12.71 -20.52
CA ALA A 32 18.13 13.19 -21.79
C ALA A 32 17.06 13.00 -22.87
N ILE A 33 16.54 14.12 -23.33
CA ILE A 33 15.68 14.20 -24.51
C ILE A 33 16.47 13.68 -25.71
N SER A 34 16.18 12.48 -26.17
CA SER A 34 16.60 11.99 -27.47
C SER A 34 15.39 11.54 -28.28
N THR A 35 15.06 12.38 -29.23
CA THR A 35 14.15 12.05 -30.34
C THR A 35 14.86 11.04 -31.24
N ASN A 36 14.51 9.74 -31.14
CA ASN A 36 14.63 8.82 -32.27
C ASN A 36 13.70 7.62 -32.09
N ASN A 37 12.71 7.57 -32.98
CA ASN A 37 11.82 6.46 -33.21
C ASN A 37 12.58 5.24 -33.68
N ASN A 38 12.44 4.12 -32.97
CA ASN A 38 12.35 2.73 -33.46
C ASN A 38 12.72 1.78 -32.31
N PHE A 39 11.76 1.45 -31.47
CA PHE A 39 11.91 0.29 -30.59
C PHE A 39 10.80 -0.71 -30.94
N SER A 40 11.18 -1.74 -31.67
CA SER A 40 10.33 -2.89 -31.93
C SER A 40 10.13 -3.68 -30.64
N GLN A 41 8.91 -3.68 -30.15
CA GLN A 41 8.45 -4.47 -29.02
C GLN A 41 8.62 -5.97 -29.30
N PRO A 42 9.17 -6.78 -28.37
CA PRO A 42 9.14 -8.23 -28.53
C PRO A 42 7.68 -8.73 -28.45
N ALA A 43 7.28 -9.51 -29.45
CA ALA A 43 5.98 -10.15 -29.54
C ALA A 43 5.74 -11.01 -28.27
N ARG A 44 4.70 -10.71 -27.50
CA ARG A 44 4.14 -11.61 -26.51
C ARG A 44 3.20 -12.57 -27.27
N ASP A 45 3.65 -13.82 -27.37
CA ASP A 45 2.81 -14.91 -27.90
C ASP A 45 1.57 -15.14 -27.00
N GLY A 46 0.41 -15.12 -27.64
CA GLY A 46 -0.78 -15.87 -27.29
C GLY A 46 -1.71 -15.26 -26.26
N ILE A 47 -2.49 -14.25 -26.63
CA ILE A 47 -3.95 -14.10 -26.45
C ILE A 47 -4.29 -12.76 -27.10
N THR A 48 -4.59 -12.78 -28.39
CA THR A 48 -5.16 -11.61 -29.10
C THR A 48 -6.64 -11.55 -28.83
N LYS A 49 -7.05 -10.94 -27.70
CA LYS A 49 -8.39 -10.38 -27.57
C LYS A 49 -8.32 -8.93 -28.02
N PRO A 50 -9.29 -8.39 -28.76
CA PRO A 50 -9.22 -6.99 -29.19
C PRO A 50 -9.14 -6.11 -27.95
N THR A 51 -8.09 -5.33 -27.84
CA THR A 51 -7.92 -4.29 -26.82
C THR A 51 -9.03 -3.27 -27.04
N GLN A 52 -9.95 -3.15 -26.09
CA GLN A 52 -10.95 -2.09 -26.09
C GLN A 52 -10.31 -0.84 -25.49
N SER A 53 -10.48 0.28 -26.16
CA SER A 53 -9.93 1.56 -25.70
C SER A 53 -11.03 2.62 -25.72
N GLN A 54 -11.00 3.51 -24.74
CA GLN A 54 -11.93 4.63 -24.61
C GLN A 54 -11.19 5.88 -24.14
N THR A 55 -11.44 7.03 -24.76
CA THR A 55 -11.07 8.32 -24.18
C THR A 55 -12.04 8.63 -23.04
N SER A 56 -11.51 8.64 -21.83
CA SER A 56 -12.24 8.90 -20.61
C SER A 56 -11.93 10.32 -20.08
N THR A 57 -12.45 10.68 -18.93
CA THR A 57 -12.09 11.90 -18.24
C THR A 57 -11.42 11.54 -16.92
N CYS A 58 -10.35 12.25 -16.57
CA CYS A 58 -9.70 12.12 -15.27
C CYS A 58 -10.16 13.19 -14.28
N THR A 59 -11.12 14.02 -14.64
CA THR A 59 -11.70 14.99 -13.70
C THR A 59 -12.48 14.22 -12.65
N PRO A 60 -12.05 14.28 -11.37
CA PRO A 60 -12.73 13.56 -10.31
C PRO A 60 -14.19 14.00 -10.20
N SER A 61 -15.11 13.05 -10.28
CA SER A 61 -16.48 13.27 -9.82
C SER A 61 -16.54 13.03 -8.31
N SER A 62 -17.53 13.64 -7.65
CA SER A 62 -17.80 13.35 -6.23
C SER A 62 -18.01 11.85 -5.98
N ASP A 63 -18.64 11.17 -6.95
CA ASP A 63 -18.98 9.76 -6.83
C ASP A 63 -17.74 8.87 -6.89
N ALA A 64 -16.82 9.11 -7.83
CA ALA A 64 -15.55 8.39 -7.92
C ALA A 64 -14.67 8.66 -6.69
N ALA A 65 -14.57 9.92 -6.24
CA ALA A 65 -13.80 10.30 -5.07
C ALA A 65 -14.34 9.65 -3.78
N ASN A 66 -15.66 9.62 -3.62
CA ASN A 66 -16.31 8.98 -2.46
C ASN A 66 -16.15 7.45 -2.50
N LEU A 67 -16.32 6.84 -3.69
CA LEU A 67 -16.22 5.40 -3.87
C LEU A 67 -14.83 4.88 -3.49
N TYR A 68 -13.78 5.59 -3.89
CA TYR A 68 -12.39 5.14 -3.74
C TYR A 68 -11.62 5.87 -2.64
N THR A 69 -12.30 6.55 -1.71
CA THR A 69 -11.65 7.37 -0.65
C THR A 69 -10.53 6.64 0.09
N LEU A 70 -10.70 5.35 0.37
CA LEU A 70 -9.71 4.55 1.09
C LEU A 70 -8.65 3.95 0.16
N ASP A 71 -9.03 3.55 -1.06
CA ASP A 71 -8.12 2.96 -2.05
C ASP A 71 -7.07 3.95 -2.53
N ILE A 72 -7.40 5.25 -2.55
CA ILE A 72 -6.48 6.34 -2.93
C ILE A 72 -5.15 6.21 -2.18
N ASN A 73 -5.19 6.02 -0.86
CA ASN A 73 -3.98 5.93 -0.05
C ASN A 73 -3.17 4.66 -0.33
N VAL A 74 -3.83 3.54 -0.62
CA VAL A 74 -3.17 2.28 -0.99
C VAL A 74 -2.41 2.44 -2.30
N ILE A 75 -3.07 3.02 -3.31
CA ILE A 75 -2.46 3.26 -4.62
C ILE A 75 -1.38 4.33 -4.55
N ALA A 76 -1.61 5.41 -3.79
CA ALA A 76 -0.63 6.47 -3.61
C ALA A 76 0.69 5.96 -2.99
N LYS A 77 0.61 5.02 -2.03
CA LYS A 77 1.80 4.33 -1.49
C LYS A 77 2.55 3.54 -2.54
N GLN A 78 1.81 2.81 -3.40
CA GLN A 78 2.43 2.04 -4.49
C GLN A 78 3.11 2.97 -5.51
N LEU A 79 2.49 4.10 -5.84
CA LEU A 79 3.08 5.12 -6.72
C LEU A 79 4.32 5.78 -6.11
N MET A 80 4.27 6.04 -4.81
CA MET A 80 5.40 6.64 -4.07
C MET A 80 6.58 5.66 -4.01
N GLY A 81 6.32 4.37 -3.84
CA GLY A 81 7.35 3.35 -3.65
C GLY A 81 8.36 3.77 -2.57
N ASN A 82 9.65 3.59 -2.84
CA ASN A 82 10.74 4.00 -1.94
C ASN A 82 11.33 5.37 -2.30
N GLN A 83 10.66 6.16 -3.16
CA GLN A 83 11.22 7.41 -3.68
C GLN A 83 11.13 8.59 -2.71
N SER A 84 10.22 8.54 -1.74
CA SER A 84 10.06 9.60 -0.74
C SER A 84 10.31 9.05 0.66
N PRO A 85 11.11 9.73 1.49
CA PRO A 85 11.31 9.36 2.90
C PRO A 85 10.18 9.86 3.80
N GLU A 86 9.17 10.56 3.27
CA GLU A 86 8.12 11.17 4.05
C GLU A 86 7.23 10.12 4.71
N VAL A 87 6.92 10.33 5.98
CA VAL A 87 6.03 9.45 6.76
C VAL A 87 4.59 9.57 6.29
N VAL A 88 4.17 10.80 5.93
CA VAL A 88 2.84 11.05 5.35
C VAL A 88 2.93 10.95 3.84
N ILE A 89 1.95 10.31 3.21
CA ILE A 89 1.87 10.21 1.76
C ILE A 89 1.66 11.60 1.17
N PRO A 90 2.57 12.10 0.30
CA PRO A 90 2.41 13.39 -0.35
C PRO A 90 1.13 13.48 -1.17
N GLU A 91 0.48 14.63 -1.14
CA GLU A 91 -0.78 14.88 -1.85
C GLU A 91 -0.67 14.63 -3.36
N THR A 92 0.49 14.86 -3.95
CA THR A 92 0.74 14.62 -5.38
C THR A 92 0.49 13.16 -5.78
N TYR A 93 0.90 12.21 -4.93
CA TYR A 93 0.63 10.78 -5.17
C TYR A 93 -0.84 10.44 -4.95
N GLN A 94 -1.51 11.09 -3.98
CA GLN A 94 -2.94 10.90 -3.74
C GLN A 94 -3.77 11.43 -4.92
N GLN A 95 -3.39 12.58 -5.48
CA GLN A 95 -4.04 13.15 -6.66
C GLN A 95 -3.85 12.27 -7.89
N GLU A 96 -2.65 11.72 -8.09
CA GLU A 96 -2.39 10.79 -9.20
C GLU A 96 -3.17 9.47 -9.02
N ALA A 97 -3.23 8.92 -7.81
CA ALA A 97 -4.05 7.75 -7.49
C ALA A 97 -5.53 8.00 -7.83
N LEU A 98 -6.06 9.15 -7.39
CA LEU A 98 -7.44 9.55 -7.70
C LEU A 98 -7.66 9.72 -9.20
N ARG A 99 -6.69 10.31 -9.93
CA ARG A 99 -6.75 10.45 -11.39
C ARG A 99 -6.88 9.09 -12.07
N LEU A 100 -6.04 8.11 -11.70
CA LEU A 100 -6.05 6.77 -12.28
C LEU A 100 -7.37 6.04 -12.02
N LEU A 101 -7.85 6.06 -10.78
CA LEU A 101 -9.13 5.45 -10.39
C LEU A 101 -10.30 6.09 -11.12
N THR A 102 -10.31 7.43 -11.23
CA THR A 102 -11.34 8.19 -11.92
C THR A 102 -11.37 7.89 -13.42
N ALA A 103 -10.20 7.75 -14.06
CA ALA A 103 -10.14 7.41 -15.47
C ALA A 103 -10.81 6.07 -15.76
N VAL A 104 -10.53 5.03 -14.97
CA VAL A 104 -11.19 3.72 -15.10
C VAL A 104 -12.67 3.81 -14.76
N TYR A 105 -13.04 4.51 -13.67
CA TYR A 105 -14.44 4.71 -13.27
C TYR A 105 -15.29 5.32 -14.39
N ASN A 106 -14.75 6.31 -15.10
CA ASN A 106 -15.44 7.02 -16.17
C ASN A 106 -15.38 6.32 -17.54
N ALA A 107 -14.65 5.22 -17.68
CA ALA A 107 -14.52 4.47 -18.93
C ALA A 107 -15.73 3.56 -19.18
N THR A 108 -16.93 4.13 -19.23
CA THR A 108 -18.23 3.42 -19.22
C THR A 108 -18.50 2.55 -20.45
N ASP A 109 -17.78 2.76 -21.56
CA ASP A 109 -17.92 1.93 -22.76
C ASP A 109 -17.11 0.62 -22.68
N LEU A 110 -16.27 0.47 -21.62
CA LEU A 110 -15.49 -0.74 -21.38
C LEU A 110 -16.27 -1.72 -20.49
N THR A 111 -16.71 -2.84 -21.04
CA THR A 111 -17.43 -3.89 -20.28
C THR A 111 -16.65 -4.37 -19.06
N ALA A 112 -15.31 -4.43 -19.16
CA ALA A 112 -14.44 -4.80 -18.04
C ALA A 112 -14.51 -3.80 -16.87
N ARG A 113 -14.76 -2.50 -17.16
CA ARG A 113 -15.02 -1.47 -16.13
C ARG A 113 -16.25 -1.82 -15.30
N ASP A 114 -17.32 -2.26 -15.93
CA ASP A 114 -18.55 -2.63 -15.22
C ASP A 114 -18.32 -3.84 -14.30
N SER A 115 -17.45 -4.76 -14.70
CA SER A 115 -17.05 -5.86 -13.83
C SER A 115 -16.36 -5.35 -12.55
N VAL A 116 -15.38 -4.46 -12.67
CA VAL A 116 -14.59 -4.04 -11.50
C VAL A 116 -15.30 -3.00 -10.62
N VAL A 117 -16.10 -2.11 -11.22
CA VAL A 117 -16.77 -1.01 -10.49
C VAL A 117 -18.13 -1.41 -9.96
N SER A 118 -18.95 -2.09 -10.79
CA SER A 118 -20.36 -2.31 -10.50
C SER A 118 -20.67 -3.74 -10.07
N GLN A 119 -20.14 -4.75 -10.79
CA GLN A 119 -20.48 -6.15 -10.54
C GLN A 119 -19.78 -6.69 -9.30
N PHE A 120 -18.46 -6.51 -9.19
CA PHE A 120 -17.65 -7.02 -8.09
C PHE A 120 -17.29 -5.93 -7.07
N ALA A 121 -17.50 -4.65 -7.38
CA ALA A 121 -17.21 -3.50 -6.53
C ALA A 121 -15.83 -3.66 -5.83
N ILE A 122 -14.78 -3.77 -6.67
CA ILE A 122 -13.45 -4.13 -6.18
C ILE A 122 -12.82 -2.94 -5.45
N HIS A 123 -12.57 -3.14 -4.16
CA HIS A 123 -11.76 -2.28 -3.32
C HIS A 123 -10.57 -3.06 -2.78
N ASP A 124 -9.46 -2.41 -2.52
CA ASP A 124 -8.30 -3.07 -1.91
C ASP A 124 -8.61 -3.48 -0.47
N CYS A 125 -8.44 -4.74 -0.12
CA CYS A 125 -8.76 -5.25 1.21
C CYS A 125 -7.91 -4.62 2.31
N THR A 126 -6.78 -4.02 1.97
CA THR A 126 -5.93 -3.30 2.93
C THR A 126 -6.34 -1.84 3.13
N ALA A 127 -7.28 -1.32 2.32
CA ALA A 127 -7.69 0.08 2.38
C ALA A 127 -8.35 0.46 3.72
N THR A 128 -9.03 -0.49 4.37
CA THR A 128 -9.68 -0.31 5.67
C THR A 128 -8.82 -0.75 6.85
N ALA A 129 -7.64 -1.32 6.60
CA ALA A 129 -6.79 -1.83 7.65
C ALA A 129 -6.24 -0.69 8.52
N GLN A 130 -6.38 -0.82 9.82
CA GLN A 130 -5.61 -0.01 10.76
C GLN A 130 -4.16 -0.52 10.71
N TYR A 131 -3.25 0.41 10.47
CA TYR A 131 -1.84 0.09 10.42
C TYR A 131 -1.30 0.04 11.84
N GLU A 132 -1.14 -1.17 12.36
CA GLU A 132 -0.56 -1.41 13.67
C GLU A 132 0.91 -1.80 13.54
N PHE A 133 1.68 -1.44 14.54
CA PHE A 133 3.09 -1.83 14.65
C PHE A 133 3.48 -2.04 16.12
N PHE A 134 4.53 -2.80 16.32
CA PHE A 134 5.16 -2.99 17.62
C PHE A 134 6.47 -2.19 17.70
N MET A 135 6.77 -1.68 18.89
CA MET A 135 7.98 -0.92 19.17
C MET A 135 8.54 -1.30 20.53
N GLY A 136 9.76 -1.85 20.54
CA GLY A 136 10.54 -2.03 21.75
C GLY A 136 11.39 -0.80 22.04
N ALA A 137 11.39 -0.34 23.27
CA ALA A 137 12.16 0.84 23.66
C ALA A 137 12.81 0.68 25.04
N ASP A 138 13.99 1.29 25.20
CA ASP A 138 14.77 1.27 26.44
C ASP A 138 14.07 2.09 27.55
N ALA A 139 13.56 1.39 28.54
CA ALA A 139 12.86 1.98 29.66
C ALA A 139 13.74 2.92 30.53
N SER A 140 15.05 2.92 30.36
CA SER A 140 15.95 3.87 31.06
C SER A 140 15.87 5.30 30.49
N LYS A 141 15.35 5.46 29.27
CA LYS A 141 15.21 6.76 28.61
C LYS A 141 14.03 7.55 29.20
N PRO A 142 14.23 8.81 29.62
CA PRO A 142 13.15 9.62 30.21
C PRO A 142 11.93 9.75 29.30
N TRP A 143 12.12 9.95 27.99
CA TRP A 143 11.03 10.07 27.04
C TRP A 143 10.20 8.80 26.91
N VAL A 144 10.83 7.61 27.07
CA VAL A 144 10.12 6.31 27.07
C VAL A 144 9.22 6.19 28.29
N GLN A 145 9.70 6.64 29.47
CA GLN A 145 8.89 6.67 30.69
C GLN A 145 7.72 7.65 30.56
N ASN A 146 7.95 8.82 29.95
CA ASN A 146 6.87 9.78 29.70
C ASN A 146 5.83 9.20 28.75
N LEU A 147 6.25 8.60 27.64
CA LEU A 147 5.35 7.94 26.68
C LEU A 147 4.53 6.82 27.34
N LYS A 148 5.19 5.97 28.15
CA LYS A 148 4.56 4.88 28.90
C LYS A 148 3.48 5.37 29.85
N ASN A 149 3.68 6.53 30.45
CA ASN A 149 2.76 7.14 31.44
C ASN A 149 1.77 8.14 30.78
N ASN A 150 1.73 8.20 29.44
CA ASN A 150 0.89 9.13 28.67
C ASN A 150 1.15 10.61 29.02
N ILE A 151 2.42 10.94 29.33
CA ILE A 151 2.86 12.33 29.59
C ILE A 151 3.21 12.98 28.25
N SER A 152 2.61 14.11 27.95
CA SER A 152 2.88 14.91 26.75
C SER A 152 3.30 16.34 27.16
N PRO A 153 4.35 16.90 26.54
CA PRO A 153 5.26 16.27 25.57
C PRO A 153 6.10 15.16 26.21
N THR A 154 6.47 14.16 25.39
CA THR A 154 7.31 13.04 25.86
C THR A 154 8.76 13.49 26.14
N GLY A 155 9.20 14.55 25.47
CA GLY A 155 10.58 15.04 25.47
C GLY A 155 11.43 14.47 24.33
N ASN A 156 10.83 13.68 23.43
CA ASN A 156 11.40 13.30 22.13
C ASN A 156 10.60 13.99 21.03
N SER A 157 11.20 14.94 20.32
CA SER A 157 10.50 15.77 19.32
C SER A 157 9.89 14.92 18.21
N THR A 158 10.57 13.88 17.74
CA THR A 158 10.05 13.01 16.67
C THR A 158 8.81 12.25 17.12
N ILE A 159 8.81 11.69 18.34
CA ILE A 159 7.62 11.02 18.90
C ILE A 159 6.49 12.02 19.11
N ASP A 160 6.80 13.21 19.63
CA ASP A 160 5.80 14.26 19.87
C ASP A 160 5.19 14.76 18.55
N ASP A 161 5.97 14.90 17.47
CA ASP A 161 5.50 15.22 16.13
C ASP A 161 4.60 14.12 15.55
N LEU A 162 5.01 12.85 15.69
CA LEU A 162 4.18 11.72 15.23
C LEU A 162 2.81 11.71 15.91
N ILE A 163 2.78 11.98 17.22
CA ILE A 163 1.52 12.03 17.99
C ILE A 163 0.68 13.25 17.57
N ASN A 164 1.28 14.46 17.58
CA ASN A 164 0.52 15.70 17.49
C ASN A 164 0.15 16.10 16.05
N GLN A 165 1.02 15.79 15.08
CA GLN A 165 0.84 16.22 13.68
C GLN A 165 0.30 15.08 12.81
N HIS A 166 0.65 13.84 13.12
CA HIS A 166 0.32 12.68 12.28
C HIS A 166 -0.67 11.71 12.90
N ASN A 167 -1.17 12.01 14.11
CA ASN A 167 -2.13 11.19 14.84
C ASN A 167 -1.69 9.73 15.01
N VAL A 168 -0.37 9.51 15.14
CA VAL A 168 0.14 8.19 15.52
C VAL A 168 -0.09 8.01 17.01
N SER A 169 -0.70 6.90 17.40
CA SER A 169 -0.92 6.60 18.82
C SER A 169 0.01 5.50 19.30
N PHE A 170 0.34 5.52 20.58
CA PHE A 170 1.16 4.50 21.23
C PHE A 170 0.48 4.03 22.52
N SER A 171 0.45 2.72 22.73
CA SER A 171 -0.06 2.08 23.95
C SER A 171 0.97 1.11 24.50
N TYR A 172 1.33 1.24 25.77
CA TYR A 172 2.29 0.32 26.38
C TYR A 172 1.61 -0.94 26.89
N THR A 173 2.13 -2.09 26.47
CA THR A 173 1.66 -3.40 26.91
C THR A 173 2.69 -4.02 27.85
N SER A 174 2.36 -4.09 29.14
CA SER A 174 3.30 -4.56 30.19
C SER A 174 3.70 -6.03 30.02
N PHE A 175 2.82 -6.87 29.50
CA PHE A 175 3.10 -8.28 29.26
C PHE A 175 4.17 -8.47 28.15
N LEU A 176 4.12 -7.65 27.10
CA LEU A 176 5.08 -7.67 26.00
C LEU A 176 6.31 -6.83 26.27
N MET A 177 6.27 -5.98 27.31
CA MET A 177 7.29 -4.95 27.58
C MET A 177 7.58 -4.07 26.34
N ALA A 178 6.54 -3.81 25.55
CA ALA A 178 6.64 -3.12 24.29
C ALA A 178 5.45 -2.16 24.10
N PHE A 179 5.59 -1.23 23.17
CA PHE A 179 4.50 -0.39 22.71
C PHE A 179 3.82 -1.04 21.50
N THR A 180 2.50 -0.96 21.46
CA THR A 180 1.72 -1.11 20.25
C THR A 180 1.41 0.29 19.74
N GLY A 181 1.76 0.56 18.48
CA GLY A 181 1.43 1.81 17.82
C GLY A 181 0.33 1.60 16.78
N THR A 182 -0.48 2.63 16.55
CA THR A 182 -1.45 2.67 15.45
C THR A 182 -1.28 3.94 14.63
N ALA A 183 -1.43 3.82 13.33
CA ALA A 183 -1.33 4.92 12.39
C ALA A 183 -2.51 4.93 11.42
N ASN A 184 -2.82 6.09 10.83
CA ASN A 184 -3.86 6.23 9.82
C ASN A 184 -3.41 5.69 8.45
N SER A 185 -4.36 5.46 7.56
CA SER A 185 -4.11 4.93 6.21
C SER A 185 -3.25 5.85 5.31
N ASN A 186 -3.15 7.14 5.63
CA ASN A 186 -2.29 8.10 4.94
C ASN A 186 -0.82 8.06 5.40
N ILE A 187 -0.46 7.14 6.28
CA ILE A 187 0.92 6.95 6.76
C ILE A 187 1.59 5.85 5.95
N CYS A 188 2.79 6.13 5.46
CA CYS A 188 3.66 5.12 4.87
C CYS A 188 4.35 4.34 6.01
N MET A 189 3.90 3.11 6.26
CA MET A 189 4.36 2.32 7.41
C MET A 189 5.87 2.07 7.35
N ASN A 190 6.42 1.76 6.17
CA ASN A 190 7.86 1.51 6.02
C ASN A 190 8.68 2.73 6.46
N ASN A 191 8.28 3.93 6.03
CA ASN A 191 8.96 5.17 6.38
C ASN A 191 8.78 5.51 7.87
N LEU A 192 7.58 5.24 8.43
CA LEU A 192 7.33 5.39 9.86
C LEU A 192 8.26 4.49 10.68
N LEU A 193 8.35 3.21 10.35
CA LEU A 193 9.20 2.27 11.08
C LEU A 193 10.70 2.63 10.94
N GLN A 194 11.11 3.07 9.76
CA GLN A 194 12.47 3.55 9.53
C GLN A 194 12.78 4.81 10.37
N THR A 195 11.84 5.76 10.42
CA THR A 195 11.96 6.97 11.25
C THR A 195 12.07 6.60 12.72
N LEU A 196 11.22 5.70 13.21
CA LEU A 196 11.26 5.24 14.59
C LEU A 196 12.59 4.54 14.91
N ASN A 197 13.07 3.64 14.05
CA ASN A 197 14.34 2.93 14.25
C ASN A 197 15.56 3.86 14.30
N GLY A 198 15.44 5.10 13.79
CA GLY A 198 16.47 6.14 13.92
C GLY A 198 16.49 6.83 15.28
N ILE A 199 15.53 6.60 16.18
CA ILE A 199 15.43 7.26 17.48
C ILE A 199 16.28 6.52 18.53
N ASP A 200 17.13 7.28 19.23
CA ASP A 200 17.93 6.72 20.33
C ASP A 200 17.04 6.15 21.45
N GLY A 201 17.27 4.89 21.76
CA GLY A 201 16.51 4.16 22.77
C GLY A 201 15.43 3.25 22.19
N ILE A 202 15.17 3.27 20.87
CA ILE A 202 14.34 2.25 20.23
C ILE A 202 15.21 1.03 19.90
N SER A 203 14.77 -0.14 20.34
CA SER A 203 15.49 -1.40 20.16
C SER A 203 15.03 -2.19 18.93
N TYR A 204 13.75 -2.08 18.58
CA TYR A 204 13.18 -2.65 17.37
C TYR A 204 11.83 -2.01 17.05
N THR A 205 11.45 -2.07 15.79
CA THR A 205 10.08 -1.83 15.33
C THR A 205 9.68 -2.94 14.38
N GLU A 206 8.42 -3.34 14.42
CA GLU A 206 7.87 -4.39 13.58
C GLU A 206 6.43 -4.04 13.19
N CYS A 207 6.10 -4.21 11.92
CA CYS A 207 4.74 -4.06 11.44
C CYS A 207 3.87 -5.21 11.94
N ASN A 208 2.68 -4.89 12.45
CA ASN A 208 1.68 -5.93 12.68
C ASN A 208 0.99 -6.24 11.34
N PRO A 209 1.23 -7.42 10.74
CA PRO A 209 0.69 -7.71 9.42
C PRO A 209 -0.83 -7.77 9.46
N VAL A 210 -1.46 -7.17 8.44
CA VAL A 210 -2.91 -7.37 8.21
C VAL A 210 -3.14 -8.86 7.94
N MET A 211 -3.95 -9.49 8.77
CA MET A 211 -4.28 -10.90 8.60
C MET A 211 -5.31 -11.06 7.49
N GLY A 212 -5.05 -12.00 6.60
CA GLY A 212 -5.94 -12.37 5.51
C GLY A 212 -5.50 -11.84 4.15
N ASP A 213 -6.28 -12.22 3.16
CA ASP A 213 -6.17 -11.79 1.76
C ASP A 213 -7.54 -11.28 1.31
N GLY A 214 -7.67 -10.85 0.06
CA GLY A 214 -8.94 -10.34 -0.47
C GLY A 214 -8.76 -9.69 -1.82
N ASN A 215 -9.64 -8.77 -2.15
CA ASN A 215 -9.50 -7.97 -3.35
C ASN A 215 -8.27 -7.07 -3.26
N ARG A 216 -7.68 -6.76 -4.42
CA ARG A 216 -6.51 -5.89 -4.53
C ARG A 216 -6.68 -4.91 -5.69
N ILE A 217 -6.09 -3.74 -5.53
CA ILE A 217 -5.88 -2.79 -6.62
C ILE A 217 -4.39 -2.49 -6.66
N THR A 218 -3.73 -2.83 -7.76
CA THR A 218 -2.28 -2.60 -7.90
C THR A 218 -2.01 -1.71 -9.10
N VAL A 219 -0.96 -0.89 -9.00
CA VAL A 219 -0.53 0.01 -10.07
C VAL A 219 0.92 -0.25 -10.44
N GLN A 220 1.21 -0.13 -11.72
CA GLN A 220 2.55 -0.20 -12.27
C GLN A 220 2.79 1.00 -13.17
N PRO A 221 3.48 2.04 -12.67
CA PRO A 221 3.90 3.16 -13.50
C PRO A 221 4.87 2.72 -14.59
N ASN A 222 4.69 3.26 -15.80
CA ASN A 222 5.56 3.05 -16.95
C ASN A 222 5.79 4.39 -17.65
N TYR A 223 6.75 4.43 -18.57
CA TYR A 223 6.97 5.64 -19.37
C TYR A 223 5.76 5.91 -20.28
N GLY A 224 5.07 7.02 -20.01
CA GLY A 224 3.93 7.48 -20.79
C GLY A 224 2.59 6.83 -20.48
N TYR A 225 2.49 5.93 -19.51
CA TYR A 225 1.22 5.33 -19.06
C TYR A 225 1.38 4.67 -17.68
N THR A 226 0.25 4.35 -17.05
CA THR A 226 0.23 3.53 -15.84
C THR A 226 -0.73 2.36 -16.04
N ASP A 227 -0.26 1.14 -15.78
CA ASP A 227 -1.14 -0.03 -15.75
C ASP A 227 -1.75 -0.15 -14.34
N ILE A 228 -3.08 -0.32 -14.28
CA ILE A 228 -3.84 -0.56 -13.05
C ILE A 228 -4.54 -1.90 -13.14
N THR A 229 -4.34 -2.76 -12.16
CA THR A 229 -4.93 -4.09 -12.11
C THR A 229 -5.88 -4.20 -10.93
N TYR A 230 -7.13 -4.48 -11.22
CA TYR A 230 -8.16 -4.85 -10.25
C TYR A 230 -8.20 -6.36 -10.12
N SER A 231 -8.12 -6.85 -8.90
CA SER A 231 -8.01 -8.27 -8.58
C SER A 231 -9.11 -8.68 -7.63
N TYR A 232 -9.98 -9.57 -8.08
CA TYR A 232 -11.02 -10.20 -7.26
C TYR A 232 -10.50 -11.49 -6.66
N GLY A 233 -10.36 -11.52 -5.34
CA GLY A 233 -9.98 -12.70 -4.58
C GLY A 233 -11.22 -13.45 -4.10
N PHE A 234 -11.22 -14.78 -4.19
CA PHE A 234 -12.35 -15.62 -3.76
C PHE A 234 -11.89 -16.95 -3.15
N GLY A 235 -12.84 -17.59 -2.45
CA GLY A 235 -12.59 -18.76 -1.63
C GLY A 235 -12.26 -18.38 -0.20
N ASP A 236 -11.39 -19.12 0.49
CA ASP A 236 -11.01 -18.85 1.87
C ASP A 236 -9.96 -17.72 1.95
N CYS A 237 -10.41 -16.48 1.78
CA CYS A 237 -9.52 -15.33 1.77
C CYS A 237 -8.94 -14.97 3.14
N GLN A 238 -9.45 -15.52 4.25
CA GLN A 238 -8.83 -15.30 5.58
C GLN A 238 -7.51 -16.08 5.72
N ALA A 239 -7.42 -17.25 5.09
CA ALA A 239 -6.21 -18.06 5.06
C ALA A 239 -5.35 -17.82 3.79
N GLY A 240 -5.81 -16.96 2.89
CA GLY A 240 -5.28 -16.73 1.55
C GLY A 240 -6.31 -17.16 0.50
N CYS A 241 -6.66 -16.25 -0.44
CA CYS A 241 -7.67 -16.57 -1.45
C CYS A 241 -7.29 -17.80 -2.27
N ILE A 242 -8.23 -18.74 -2.46
CA ILE A 242 -8.03 -19.96 -3.25
C ILE A 242 -7.90 -19.63 -4.72
N GLY A 243 -8.67 -18.65 -5.20
CA GLY A 243 -8.64 -18.20 -6.57
C GLY A 243 -8.57 -16.67 -6.68
N ARG A 244 -8.11 -16.21 -7.83
CA ARG A 244 -7.99 -14.80 -8.10
C ARG A 244 -8.19 -14.53 -9.59
N TRP A 245 -9.03 -13.55 -9.91
CA TRP A 245 -9.27 -13.08 -11.26
C TRP A 245 -8.91 -11.61 -11.37
N ASN A 246 -8.18 -11.24 -12.43
CA ASN A 246 -7.60 -9.92 -12.62
C ASN A 246 -8.15 -9.28 -13.91
N TRP A 247 -8.38 -7.97 -13.85
CA TRP A 247 -8.64 -7.10 -14.99
C TRP A 247 -7.57 -6.03 -15.02
N THR A 248 -6.83 -5.90 -16.11
CA THR A 248 -5.76 -4.91 -16.25
C THR A 248 -6.16 -3.83 -17.24
N PHE A 249 -6.08 -2.59 -16.78
CA PHE A 249 -6.31 -1.41 -17.59
C PHE A 249 -5.02 -0.61 -17.70
N ARG A 250 -4.79 -0.01 -18.86
CA ARG A 250 -3.75 0.98 -19.11
C ARG A 250 -4.37 2.36 -19.14
N VAL A 251 -3.83 3.28 -18.37
CA VAL A 251 -4.29 4.67 -18.28
C VAL A 251 -3.19 5.58 -18.78
N TYR A 252 -3.50 6.36 -19.80
CA TYR A 252 -2.61 7.34 -20.38
C TYR A 252 -2.76 8.73 -19.73
N PRO A 253 -1.78 9.65 -19.89
CA PRO A 253 -1.86 11.00 -19.36
C PRO A 253 -3.06 11.82 -19.87
N ASP A 254 -3.52 11.55 -21.09
CA ASP A 254 -4.71 12.17 -21.73
C ASP A 254 -6.03 11.53 -21.28
N CYS A 255 -5.96 10.63 -20.27
CA CYS A 255 -7.10 9.89 -19.74
C CYS A 255 -7.71 8.86 -20.71
N THR A 256 -7.03 8.52 -21.78
CA THR A 256 -7.38 7.33 -22.55
C THR A 256 -7.18 6.08 -21.70
N VAL A 257 -8.16 5.18 -21.71
CA VAL A 257 -8.13 3.92 -20.96
C VAL A 257 -8.25 2.76 -21.93
N GLU A 258 -7.34 1.81 -21.84
CA GLU A 258 -7.37 0.55 -22.58
C GLU A 258 -7.56 -0.63 -21.63
N HIS A 259 -8.47 -1.55 -21.94
CA HIS A 259 -8.54 -2.84 -21.26
C HIS A 259 -7.56 -3.81 -21.93
N LEU A 260 -6.47 -4.14 -21.24
CA LEU A 260 -5.42 -5.02 -21.77
C LEU A 260 -5.81 -6.50 -21.74
N GLY A 261 -6.82 -6.86 -20.95
CA GLY A 261 -7.31 -8.23 -20.83
C GLY A 261 -7.56 -8.63 -19.38
N SER A 262 -8.03 -9.87 -19.25
CA SER A 262 -8.32 -10.49 -17.94
C SER A 262 -7.62 -11.83 -17.82
N SER A 263 -7.17 -12.19 -16.60
CA SER A 263 -6.40 -13.41 -16.37
C SER A 263 -6.62 -13.94 -14.95
N GLY A 264 -6.30 -15.19 -14.72
CA GLY A 264 -6.35 -15.80 -13.40
C GLY A 264 -7.19 -17.07 -13.34
N THR A 265 -7.66 -17.43 -12.15
CA THR A 265 -8.58 -18.54 -11.93
C THR A 265 -9.98 -18.12 -12.37
N PRO A 266 -10.64 -18.84 -13.28
CA PRO A 266 -12.00 -18.51 -13.71
C PRO A 266 -12.97 -18.42 -12.54
N ILE A 267 -13.82 -17.42 -12.55
CA ILE A 267 -14.90 -17.25 -11.56
C ILE A 267 -16.01 -18.23 -11.97
N SER A 268 -16.29 -19.22 -11.14
CA SER A 268 -17.35 -20.22 -11.34
C SER A 268 -18.70 -19.76 -10.80
#